data_63fc690338164bf64d411d8454ab877a
#
_entry.id   63fc690338164bf64d411d8454ab877a
#
_cell.length_a   1.000
_cell.length_b   1.000
_cell.length_c   1.000
_cell.angle_alpha   90.00
_cell.angle_beta   90.00
_cell.angle_gamma   90.00
#
_symmetry.space_group_name_H-M   'P 1'
#
loop_
_entity.id
_entity.type
_entity.pdbx_description
1 polymer ?
#
loop_
_entity_poly.entity_id
_entity_poly.type
_entity_poly.pdbx_seq_one_letter_code
_entity_poly.pdbx_strand_id
1 'polypeptide(L)'
;MSERKYYHEDSPWIKMPQLDWSPLTADRSTTHYDRGHIFYDQQEYCDNVFVIKRGRVAMCLCTPEGNLRITMVLDKGCIFGNQSILDGNPNSCQAEVVSDNAEIFVLSKQVVEEKLRHDPRLAYNMLLQSNRINRMLITQVELMSFRHSEGRVCFYLLHLADQYSEEKDGKKEMYLRYTHQDIAEITGLSRVCVSNIISGLVKDSILTKKDGMYSVVQMDKLQGRINISGIGDE
;
A
#
# COMPACT_ATOMS: atom_id res chain seq x y z
N MET A 1 -0.11 -20.85 -26.04
CA MET A 1 -0.57 -20.34 -24.72
C MET A 1 -0.06 -18.92 -24.63
N SER A 2 -0.96 -17.93 -24.61
CA SER A 2 -0.61 -16.51 -24.54
C SER A 2 0.05 -16.27 -23.19
N GLU A 3 1.26 -15.69 -23.19
CA GLU A 3 1.89 -15.17 -21.97
C GLU A 3 0.89 -14.23 -21.31
N ARG A 4 0.29 -14.66 -20.20
CA ARG A 4 -0.45 -13.76 -19.34
C ARG A 4 0.57 -12.79 -18.77
N LYS A 5 0.63 -11.57 -19.31
CA LYS A 5 1.32 -10.47 -18.68
C LYS A 5 0.62 -10.21 -17.35
N TYR A 6 1.19 -10.72 -16.27
CA TYR A 6 0.79 -10.39 -14.91
C TYR A 6 1.20 -8.96 -14.59
N TYR A 7 0.62 -8.00 -15.30
CA TYR A 7 0.64 -6.62 -14.87
C TYR A 7 -0.46 -6.45 -13.85
N HIS A 8 -0.12 -6.67 -12.59
CA HIS A 8 -1.01 -6.32 -11.52
C HIS A 8 -0.89 -4.81 -11.31
N GLU A 9 -1.89 -4.06 -11.73
CA GLU A 9 -2.10 -2.67 -11.31
C GLU A 9 -2.38 -2.57 -9.80
N ASP A 10 -2.43 -3.72 -9.13
CA ASP A 10 -2.82 -3.88 -7.74
C ASP A 10 -1.58 -3.94 -6.85
N SER A 11 -0.97 -2.79 -6.66
CA SER A 11 0.13 -2.58 -5.72
C SER A 11 -0.40 -2.45 -4.29
N PRO A 12 0.37 -2.82 -3.25
CA PRO A 12 0.03 -2.49 -1.86
C PRO A 12 -0.05 -0.98 -1.61
N TRP A 13 0.41 -0.17 -2.53
CA TRP A 13 0.24 1.27 -2.60
C TRP A 13 -0.96 1.58 -3.48
N ILE A 14 -2.10 1.86 -2.88
CA ILE A 14 -3.31 2.15 -3.64
C ILE A 14 -3.29 3.62 -4.09
N LYS A 15 -3.01 3.84 -5.36
CA LYS A 15 -3.41 5.07 -6.05
C LYS A 15 -4.84 4.89 -6.54
N MET A 16 -5.76 5.63 -5.93
CA MET A 16 -7.13 5.64 -6.40
C MET A 16 -7.25 6.53 -7.64
N PRO A 17 -8.07 6.14 -8.65
CA PRO A 17 -8.56 7.10 -9.61
C PRO A 17 -9.23 8.27 -8.86
N GLN A 18 -9.31 9.43 -9.46
CA GLN A 18 -9.89 10.61 -8.81
C GLN A 18 -11.34 10.33 -8.40
N LEU A 19 -11.53 9.88 -7.17
CA LEU A 19 -12.84 9.73 -6.55
C LEU A 19 -13.26 11.08 -5.97
N ASP A 20 -14.49 11.48 -6.27
CA ASP A 20 -15.04 12.74 -5.78
C ASP A 20 -15.60 12.58 -4.37
N TRP A 21 -14.84 13.06 -3.40
CA TRP A 21 -15.25 13.14 -2.00
C TRP A 21 -15.76 14.55 -1.60
N SER A 22 -15.93 15.46 -2.58
CA SER A 22 -16.38 16.83 -2.31
C SER A 22 -17.69 16.92 -1.50
N PRO A 23 -18.69 16.02 -1.66
CA PRO A 23 -19.87 16.05 -0.81
C PRO A 23 -19.59 15.84 0.69
N LEU A 24 -18.45 15.22 1.01
CA LEU A 24 -17.98 15.01 2.38
C LEU A 24 -17.00 16.09 2.84
N THR A 25 -16.28 16.75 1.94
CA THR A 25 -15.07 17.53 2.27
C THR A 25 -15.12 19.00 1.89
N ALA A 26 -16.08 19.46 1.03
CA ALA A 26 -16.08 20.80 0.45
C ALA A 26 -16.03 21.95 1.48
N ASP A 27 -16.75 21.81 2.59
CA ASP A 27 -16.88 22.86 3.62
C ASP A 27 -16.08 22.52 4.89
N ARG A 28 -14.99 21.73 4.75
CA ARG A 28 -14.21 21.24 5.89
C ARG A 28 -12.74 21.56 5.75
N SER A 29 -12.11 21.83 6.89
CA SER A 29 -10.66 21.91 7.00
C SER A 29 -10.04 20.52 7.23
N THR A 30 -8.80 20.37 6.83
CA THR A 30 -8.00 19.20 7.17
C THR A 30 -7.28 19.39 8.49
N THR A 31 -6.96 18.27 9.14
CA THR A 31 -6.06 18.21 10.27
C THR A 31 -4.70 17.67 9.78
N HIS A 32 -3.62 18.21 10.33
CA HIS A 32 -2.26 17.75 10.06
C HIS A 32 -1.86 16.67 11.06
N TYR A 33 -1.20 15.64 10.54
CA TYR A 33 -0.69 14.53 11.33
C TYR A 33 0.74 14.21 10.91
N ASP A 34 1.60 13.99 11.89
CA ASP A 34 2.99 13.61 11.69
C ASP A 34 3.12 12.09 11.48
N ARG A 35 4.26 11.68 10.95
CA ARG A 35 4.62 10.27 10.80
C ARG A 35 4.52 9.53 12.14
N GLY A 36 3.94 8.33 12.11
CA GLY A 36 3.73 7.50 13.30
C GLY A 36 2.44 7.78 14.06
N HIS A 37 1.61 8.75 13.60
CA HIS A 37 0.30 8.95 14.20
C HIS A 37 -0.62 7.77 13.89
N ILE A 38 -1.22 7.18 14.93
CA ILE A 38 -2.17 6.06 14.85
C ILE A 38 -3.59 6.64 14.99
N PHE A 39 -4.46 6.37 14.02
CA PHE A 39 -5.86 6.82 14.04
C PHE A 39 -6.75 5.89 14.86
N TYR A 40 -6.49 4.60 14.79
CA TYR A 40 -7.13 3.53 15.56
C TYR A 40 -6.28 2.26 15.49
N ASP A 41 -6.38 1.45 16.52
CA ASP A 41 -5.71 0.16 16.59
C ASP A 41 -6.52 -0.96 15.91
N GLN A 42 -5.86 -2.08 15.64
CA GLN A 42 -6.51 -3.29 15.15
C GLN A 42 -7.51 -3.79 16.19
N GLN A 43 -8.70 -4.20 15.76
CA GLN A 43 -9.84 -4.61 16.61
C GLN A 43 -10.44 -3.47 17.46
N GLU A 44 -10.14 -2.23 17.15
CA GLU A 44 -10.76 -1.06 17.75
C GLU A 44 -11.94 -0.55 16.92
N TYR A 45 -13.01 -0.09 17.61
CA TYR A 45 -14.09 0.64 16.96
C TYR A 45 -13.69 2.09 16.74
N CYS A 46 -14.07 2.63 15.59
CA CYS A 46 -13.82 4.03 15.27
C CYS A 46 -15.10 4.68 14.77
N ASP A 47 -15.49 5.81 15.38
CA ASP A 47 -16.67 6.60 15.00
C ASP A 47 -16.35 7.69 13.97
N ASN A 48 -15.14 7.68 13.42
CA ASN A 48 -14.71 8.61 12.40
C ASN A 48 -14.33 7.91 11.10
N VAL A 49 -14.60 8.59 10.00
CA VAL A 49 -14.09 8.27 8.66
C VAL A 49 -13.10 9.34 8.25
N PHE A 50 -12.08 8.94 7.57
CA PHE A 50 -10.96 9.77 7.19
C PHE A 50 -10.78 9.79 5.68
N VAL A 51 -10.55 10.98 5.09
CA VAL A 51 -10.23 11.14 3.67
C VAL A 51 -8.86 11.77 3.53
N ILE A 52 -7.96 11.11 2.81
CA ILE A 52 -6.58 11.57 2.62
C ILE A 52 -6.56 12.67 1.56
N LYS A 53 -6.25 13.91 1.96
CA LYS A 53 -5.98 15.00 1.03
C LYS A 53 -4.53 15.00 0.56
N ARG A 54 -3.59 14.68 1.48
CA ARG A 54 -2.15 14.60 1.22
C ARG A 54 -1.50 13.64 2.20
N GLY A 55 -0.42 12.98 1.77
CA GLY A 55 0.32 12.03 2.58
C GLY A 55 -0.16 10.60 2.36
N ARG A 56 0.30 9.68 3.21
CA ARG A 56 0.05 8.25 3.10
C ARG A 56 -0.24 7.64 4.47
N VAL A 57 -1.19 6.71 4.50
CA VAL A 57 -1.60 5.96 5.68
C VAL A 57 -1.44 4.48 5.40
N ALA A 58 -0.70 3.76 6.24
CA ALA A 58 -0.58 2.31 6.19
C ALA A 58 -1.71 1.66 7.00
N MET A 59 -2.21 0.56 6.45
CA MET A 59 -3.10 -0.36 7.15
C MET A 59 -2.27 -1.57 7.59
N CYS A 60 -2.15 -1.77 8.90
CA CYS A 60 -1.23 -2.72 9.48
C CYS A 60 -1.96 -3.82 10.26
N LEU A 61 -1.47 -5.05 10.14
CA LEU A 61 -1.77 -6.13 11.08
C LEU A 61 -0.68 -6.13 12.15
N CYS A 62 -1.11 -6.21 13.40
CA CYS A 62 -0.24 -6.25 14.56
C CYS A 62 -0.38 -7.61 15.25
N THR A 63 0.74 -8.27 15.57
CA THR A 63 0.71 -9.46 16.41
C THR A 63 0.81 -9.07 17.89
N PRO A 64 0.38 -9.94 18.83
CA PRO A 64 0.54 -9.68 20.27
C PRO A 64 1.99 -9.40 20.69
N GLU A 65 2.97 -9.93 19.95
CA GLU A 65 4.41 -9.72 20.20
C GLU A 65 4.92 -8.38 19.62
N GLY A 66 4.05 -7.56 19.00
CA GLY A 66 4.39 -6.26 18.45
C GLY A 66 5.00 -6.30 17.04
N ASN A 67 4.94 -7.44 16.34
CA ASN A 67 5.34 -7.47 14.95
C ASN A 67 4.28 -6.81 14.07
N LEU A 68 4.72 -5.89 13.21
CA LEU A 68 3.89 -5.18 12.26
C LEU A 68 3.98 -5.81 10.88
N ARG A 69 2.83 -5.90 10.21
CA ARG A 69 2.75 -6.22 8.80
C ARG A 69 1.87 -5.22 8.08
N ILE A 70 2.43 -4.50 7.13
CA ILE A 70 1.67 -3.60 6.27
C ILE A 70 0.90 -4.43 5.25
N THR A 71 -0.43 -4.35 5.29
CA THR A 71 -1.30 -4.99 4.31
C THR A 71 -1.50 -4.11 3.08
N MET A 72 -1.56 -2.80 3.29
CA MET A 72 -1.70 -1.81 2.23
C MET A 72 -1.25 -0.44 2.68
N VAL A 73 -0.89 0.41 1.72
CA VAL A 73 -0.64 1.84 1.95
C VAL A 73 -1.63 2.63 1.10
N LEU A 74 -2.47 3.39 1.77
CA LEU A 74 -3.45 4.28 1.15
C LEU A 74 -2.79 5.62 0.84
N ASP A 75 -3.01 6.14 -0.37
CA ASP A 75 -2.47 7.42 -0.82
C ASP A 75 -3.60 8.47 -0.94
N LYS A 76 -3.26 9.67 -1.38
CA LYS A 76 -4.19 10.76 -1.64
C LYS A 76 -5.46 10.28 -2.37
N GLY A 77 -6.62 10.71 -1.90
CA GLY A 77 -7.92 10.37 -2.47
C GLY A 77 -8.51 9.06 -1.94
N CYS A 78 -7.84 8.37 -1.02
CA CYS A 78 -8.39 7.22 -0.34
C CYS A 78 -9.20 7.63 0.89
N ILE A 79 -10.20 6.80 1.21
CA ILE A 79 -11.00 6.86 2.44
C ILE A 79 -10.64 5.67 3.35
N PHE A 80 -10.64 5.86 4.66
CA PHE A 80 -10.43 4.78 5.64
C PHE A 80 -11.22 5.02 6.93
N GLY A 81 -11.25 4.03 7.83
CA GLY A 81 -12.08 4.07 9.05
C GLY A 81 -13.56 3.78 8.81
N ASN A 82 -13.93 3.51 7.56
CA ASN A 82 -15.33 3.27 7.17
C ASN A 82 -15.83 1.85 7.50
N GLN A 83 -14.97 0.88 7.84
CA GLN A 83 -15.38 -0.50 8.16
C GLN A 83 -16.32 -0.51 9.37
N SER A 84 -15.86 -0.03 10.52
CA SER A 84 -16.64 0.02 11.76
C SER A 84 -18.00 0.70 11.59
N ILE A 85 -18.06 1.73 10.76
CA ILE A 85 -19.27 2.52 10.55
C ILE A 85 -20.28 1.77 9.68
N LEU A 86 -19.80 1.08 8.65
CA LEU A 86 -20.66 0.44 7.65
C LEU A 86 -21.20 -0.92 8.09
N ASP A 87 -20.38 -1.76 8.74
CA ASP A 87 -20.77 -3.11 9.10
C ASP A 87 -20.91 -3.35 10.63
N GLY A 88 -20.57 -2.34 11.44
CA GLY A 88 -20.70 -2.41 12.90
C GLY A 88 -19.66 -3.30 13.59
N ASN A 89 -18.62 -3.74 12.86
CA ASN A 89 -17.54 -4.55 13.42
C ASN A 89 -16.31 -3.67 13.73
N PRO A 90 -15.41 -4.09 14.63
CA PRO A 90 -14.15 -3.37 14.84
C PRO A 90 -13.27 -3.40 13.60
N ASN A 91 -12.40 -2.38 13.45
CA ASN A 91 -11.50 -2.29 12.31
C ASN A 91 -10.54 -3.49 12.27
N SER A 92 -10.37 -4.08 11.09
CA SER A 92 -9.53 -5.26 10.90
C SER A 92 -8.03 -4.98 10.94
N CYS A 93 -7.64 -3.72 10.77
CA CYS A 93 -6.25 -3.25 10.73
C CYS A 93 -6.08 -2.01 11.61
N GLN A 94 -4.87 -1.80 12.10
CA GLN A 94 -4.43 -0.51 12.61
C GLN A 94 -4.22 0.45 11.44
N ALA A 95 -4.50 1.75 11.62
CA ALA A 95 -4.23 2.79 10.63
C ALA A 95 -3.18 3.78 11.14
N GLU A 96 -2.04 3.90 10.42
CA GLU A 96 -0.89 4.70 10.82
C GLU A 96 -0.36 5.59 9.70
N VAL A 97 0.02 6.84 10.00
CA VAL A 97 0.67 7.74 9.05
C VAL A 97 2.11 7.29 8.77
N VAL A 98 2.44 7.01 7.51
CA VAL A 98 3.78 6.56 7.07
C VAL A 98 4.54 7.58 6.23
N SER A 99 3.91 8.67 5.79
CA SER A 99 4.60 9.83 5.21
C SER A 99 5.08 10.78 6.31
N ASP A 100 6.05 11.65 6.00
CA ASP A 100 6.59 12.62 6.97
C ASP A 100 5.49 13.51 7.57
N ASN A 101 4.47 13.83 6.76
CA ASN A 101 3.25 14.51 7.20
C ASN A 101 2.06 14.03 6.38
N ALA A 102 0.85 14.22 6.92
CA ALA A 102 -0.41 13.95 6.23
C ALA A 102 -1.43 15.06 6.53
N GLU A 103 -2.24 15.41 5.53
CA GLU A 103 -3.41 16.27 5.66
C GLU A 103 -4.66 15.40 5.47
N ILE A 104 -5.47 15.29 6.49
CA ILE A 104 -6.60 14.35 6.55
C ILE A 104 -7.89 15.10 6.91
N PHE A 105 -8.98 14.87 6.17
CA PHE A 105 -10.32 15.26 6.59
C PHE A 105 -10.83 14.22 7.60
N VAL A 106 -11.31 14.70 8.74
CA VAL A 106 -11.92 13.86 9.77
C VAL A 106 -13.41 14.08 9.76
N LEU A 107 -14.18 13.01 9.60
CA LEU A 107 -15.63 13.03 9.41
C LEU A 107 -16.30 12.12 10.42
N SER A 108 -17.26 12.62 11.19
CA SER A 108 -18.01 11.77 12.12
C SER A 108 -18.93 10.80 11.39
N LYS A 109 -19.18 9.65 12.01
CA LYS A 109 -20.14 8.63 11.56
C LYS A 109 -21.45 9.25 11.08
N GLN A 110 -22.05 10.12 11.91
CA GLN A 110 -23.35 10.75 11.61
C GLN A 110 -23.33 11.54 10.29
N VAL A 111 -22.28 12.31 10.05
CA VAL A 111 -22.12 13.09 8.82
C VAL A 111 -22.01 12.17 7.61
N VAL A 112 -21.23 11.11 7.72
CA VAL A 112 -21.02 10.16 6.61
C VAL A 112 -22.31 9.39 6.31
N GLU A 113 -23.01 8.88 7.34
CA GLU A 113 -24.29 8.18 7.17
C GLU A 113 -25.38 9.07 6.55
N GLU A 114 -25.47 10.32 6.99
CA GLU A 114 -26.42 11.28 6.42
C GLU A 114 -26.15 11.54 4.94
N LYS A 115 -24.87 11.80 4.60
CA LYS A 115 -24.47 12.06 3.21
C LYS A 115 -24.67 10.84 2.32
N LEU A 116 -24.38 9.63 2.80
CA LEU A 116 -24.61 8.39 2.05
C LEU A 116 -26.09 8.17 1.70
N ARG A 117 -27.01 8.58 2.58
CA ARG A 117 -28.46 8.47 2.30
C ARG A 117 -28.92 9.43 1.19
N HIS A 118 -28.25 10.55 0.99
CA HIS A 118 -28.67 11.60 0.06
C HIS A 118 -27.84 11.64 -1.23
N ASP A 119 -26.64 11.05 -1.24
CA ASP A 119 -25.76 11.01 -2.42
C ASP A 119 -25.24 9.59 -2.71
N PRO A 120 -25.94 8.85 -3.58
CA PRO A 120 -25.54 7.49 -3.96
C PRO A 120 -24.12 7.40 -4.58
N ARG A 121 -23.59 8.50 -5.13
CA ARG A 121 -22.24 8.53 -5.71
C ARG A 121 -21.18 8.24 -4.67
N LEU A 122 -21.38 8.64 -3.40
CA LEU A 122 -20.47 8.35 -2.30
C LEU A 122 -20.38 6.85 -2.03
N ALA A 123 -21.54 6.16 -1.99
CA ALA A 123 -21.57 4.71 -1.84
C ALA A 123 -20.87 4.00 -3.02
N TYR A 124 -21.08 4.49 -4.24
CA TYR A 124 -20.41 3.97 -5.43
C TYR A 124 -18.89 4.17 -5.35
N ASN A 125 -18.42 5.33 -4.90
CA ASN A 125 -16.99 5.60 -4.71
C ASN A 125 -16.37 4.68 -3.65
N MET A 126 -17.07 4.45 -2.52
CA MET A 126 -16.63 3.48 -1.50
C MET A 126 -16.56 2.07 -2.06
N LEU A 127 -17.53 1.65 -2.88
CA LEU A 127 -17.55 0.35 -3.54
C LEU A 127 -16.38 0.21 -4.53
N LEU A 128 -16.07 1.23 -5.32
CA LEU A 128 -14.93 1.23 -6.22
C LEU A 128 -13.61 1.04 -5.44
N GLN A 129 -13.43 1.78 -4.35
CA GLN A 129 -12.24 1.61 -3.52
C GLN A 129 -12.18 0.22 -2.89
N SER A 130 -13.30 -0.29 -2.37
CA SER A 130 -13.35 -1.63 -1.77
C SER A 130 -13.01 -2.73 -2.77
N ASN A 131 -13.50 -2.64 -4.02
CA ASN A 131 -13.15 -3.58 -5.07
C ASN A 131 -11.65 -3.55 -5.40
N ARG A 132 -11.04 -2.36 -5.42
CA ARG A 132 -9.60 -2.24 -5.65
C ARG A 132 -8.79 -2.84 -4.50
N ILE A 133 -9.20 -2.58 -3.26
CA ILE A 133 -8.62 -3.22 -2.07
C ILE A 133 -8.73 -4.74 -2.16
N ASN A 134 -9.89 -5.28 -2.53
CA ASN A 134 -10.08 -6.72 -2.68
C ASN A 134 -9.14 -7.32 -3.73
N ARG A 135 -8.98 -6.69 -4.90
CA ARG A 135 -8.01 -7.15 -5.93
C ARG A 135 -6.60 -7.19 -5.38
N MET A 136 -6.18 -6.15 -4.68
CA MET A 136 -4.85 -6.09 -4.07
C MET A 136 -4.66 -7.18 -3.02
N LEU A 137 -5.65 -7.43 -2.16
CA LEU A 137 -5.57 -8.51 -1.16
C LEU A 137 -5.48 -9.90 -1.83
N ILE A 138 -6.20 -10.12 -2.94
CA ILE A 138 -6.07 -11.35 -3.75
C ILE A 138 -4.66 -11.48 -4.29
N THR A 139 -4.08 -10.41 -4.84
CA THR A 139 -2.68 -10.41 -5.30
C THR A 139 -1.71 -10.74 -4.18
N GLN A 140 -1.91 -10.20 -2.96
CA GLN A 140 -1.07 -10.55 -1.82
C GLN A 140 -1.18 -12.02 -1.43
N VAL A 141 -2.40 -12.57 -1.43
CA VAL A 141 -2.62 -14.01 -1.18
C VAL A 141 -1.88 -14.85 -2.24
N GLU A 142 -1.97 -14.49 -3.51
CA GLU A 142 -1.23 -15.15 -4.60
C GLU A 142 0.29 -15.09 -4.36
N LEU A 143 0.82 -13.92 -4.05
CA LEU A 143 2.24 -13.74 -3.78
C LEU A 143 2.73 -14.59 -2.61
N MET A 144 1.94 -14.67 -1.55
CA MET A 144 2.28 -15.48 -0.39
C MET A 144 2.18 -16.98 -0.64
N SER A 145 1.22 -17.40 -1.47
CA SER A 145 0.96 -18.81 -1.76
C SER A 145 1.93 -19.40 -2.79
N PHE A 146 2.34 -18.61 -3.78
CA PHE A 146 3.02 -19.13 -4.97
C PHE A 146 4.38 -18.48 -5.26
N ARG A 147 4.84 -17.53 -4.45
CA ARG A 147 6.13 -16.86 -4.68
C ARG A 147 7.07 -17.01 -3.50
N HIS A 148 8.33 -17.32 -3.81
CA HIS A 148 9.37 -17.30 -2.77
C HIS A 148 9.75 -15.88 -2.39
N SER A 149 10.60 -15.80 -1.35
CA SER A 149 11.00 -14.53 -0.74
C SER A 149 11.57 -13.53 -1.75
N GLU A 150 12.43 -13.96 -2.67
CA GLU A 150 13.01 -13.09 -3.70
C GLU A 150 11.94 -12.57 -4.67
N GLY A 151 11.05 -13.44 -5.15
CA GLY A 151 9.96 -13.06 -6.05
C GLY A 151 9.03 -12.04 -5.44
N ARG A 152 8.73 -12.15 -4.14
CA ARG A 152 7.93 -11.16 -3.40
C ARG A 152 8.62 -9.80 -3.31
N VAL A 153 9.90 -9.77 -2.96
CA VAL A 153 10.68 -8.53 -2.89
C VAL A 153 10.77 -7.86 -4.26
N CYS A 154 11.08 -8.65 -5.31
CA CYS A 154 11.17 -8.11 -6.68
C CYS A 154 9.84 -7.55 -7.18
N PHE A 155 8.71 -8.22 -6.86
CA PHE A 155 7.37 -7.72 -7.17
C PHE A 155 7.13 -6.33 -6.57
N TYR A 156 7.37 -6.17 -5.27
CA TYR A 156 7.18 -4.88 -4.61
C TYR A 156 8.13 -3.79 -5.11
N LEU A 157 9.39 -4.13 -5.38
CA LEU A 157 10.36 -3.19 -5.96
C LEU A 157 9.95 -2.73 -7.35
N LEU A 158 9.39 -3.62 -8.18
CA LEU A 158 8.89 -3.29 -9.50
C LEU A 158 7.75 -2.26 -9.41
N HIS A 159 6.77 -2.51 -8.53
CA HIS A 159 5.66 -1.59 -8.32
C HIS A 159 6.08 -0.24 -7.72
N LEU A 160 7.05 -0.25 -6.80
CA LEU A 160 7.64 0.99 -6.28
C LEU A 160 8.31 1.79 -7.39
N ALA A 161 9.06 1.12 -8.25
CA ALA A 161 9.72 1.76 -9.38
C ALA A 161 8.71 2.35 -10.38
N ASP A 162 7.57 1.69 -10.60
CA ASP A 162 6.54 2.21 -11.52
C ASP A 162 5.77 3.40 -10.95
N GLN A 163 5.52 3.44 -9.64
CA GLN A 163 4.68 4.46 -9.03
C GLN A 163 5.44 5.64 -8.44
N TYR A 164 6.67 5.42 -7.98
CA TYR A 164 7.43 6.38 -7.18
C TYR A 164 8.86 6.58 -7.72
N SER A 165 9.03 6.54 -9.03
CA SER A 165 10.30 6.82 -9.68
C SER A 165 10.15 7.82 -10.81
N GLU A 166 11.27 8.44 -11.15
CA GLU A 166 11.44 9.25 -12.37
C GLU A 166 12.46 8.55 -13.27
N GLU A 167 12.29 8.68 -14.57
CA GLU A 167 13.26 8.16 -15.53
C GLU A 167 14.43 9.15 -15.64
N LYS A 168 15.63 8.67 -15.32
CA LYS A 168 16.85 9.45 -15.37
C LYS A 168 17.99 8.58 -15.91
N ASP A 169 18.62 9.01 -16.99
CA ASP A 169 19.73 8.31 -17.64
C ASP A 169 19.42 6.83 -17.95
N GLY A 170 18.20 6.53 -18.40
CA GLY A 170 17.75 5.17 -18.71
C GLY A 170 17.52 4.27 -17.49
N LYS A 171 17.41 4.85 -16.30
CA LYS A 171 17.11 4.15 -15.04
C LYS A 171 15.85 4.71 -14.42
N LYS A 172 15.08 3.86 -13.75
CA LYS A 172 13.99 4.30 -12.87
C LYS A 172 14.54 4.59 -11.47
N GLU A 173 14.77 5.87 -11.17
CA GLU A 173 15.27 6.33 -9.87
C GLU A 173 14.09 6.57 -8.93
N MET A 174 13.99 5.78 -7.85
CA MET A 174 12.92 5.93 -6.88
C MET A 174 13.16 7.17 -6.02
N TYR A 175 12.18 8.08 -5.97
CA TYR A 175 12.26 9.30 -5.15
C TYR A 175 11.79 9.10 -3.71
N LEU A 176 11.26 7.93 -3.35
CA LEU A 176 10.92 7.57 -1.98
C LEU A 176 12.03 6.71 -1.37
N ARG A 177 12.35 7.01 -0.11
CA ARG A 177 13.29 6.18 0.65
C ARG A 177 12.53 5.04 1.31
N TYR A 178 12.96 3.81 1.02
CA TYR A 178 12.49 2.60 1.67
C TYR A 178 13.64 1.96 2.42
N THR A 179 13.43 1.66 3.69
CA THR A 179 14.37 0.86 4.47
C THR A 179 14.13 -0.63 4.21
N HIS A 180 15.10 -1.47 4.55
CA HIS A 180 14.89 -2.92 4.52
C HIS A 180 13.78 -3.36 5.48
N GLN A 181 13.53 -2.57 6.54
CA GLN A 181 12.43 -2.81 7.47
C GLN A 181 11.07 -2.56 6.81
N ASP A 182 10.91 -1.44 6.09
CA ASP A 182 9.66 -1.13 5.38
C ASP A 182 9.31 -2.23 4.36
N ILE A 183 10.34 -2.71 3.61
CA ILE A 183 10.15 -3.80 2.64
C ILE A 183 9.83 -5.11 3.35
N ALA A 184 10.42 -5.38 4.50
CA ALA A 184 10.16 -6.58 5.30
C ALA A 184 8.72 -6.60 5.81
N GLU A 185 8.23 -5.50 6.34
CA GLU A 185 6.86 -5.35 6.86
C GLU A 185 5.80 -5.55 5.76
N ILE A 186 6.07 -5.05 4.55
CA ILE A 186 5.18 -5.22 3.41
C ILE A 186 5.22 -6.65 2.86
N THR A 187 6.42 -7.22 2.71
CA THR A 187 6.58 -8.56 2.11
C THR A 187 6.28 -9.69 3.08
N GLY A 188 6.17 -9.39 4.39
CA GLY A 188 6.04 -10.40 5.45
C GLY A 188 7.29 -11.26 5.60
N LEU A 189 8.47 -10.68 5.35
CA LEU A 189 9.78 -11.32 5.48
C LEU A 189 10.54 -10.74 6.66
N SER A 190 11.60 -11.42 7.12
CA SER A 190 12.52 -10.81 8.06
C SER A 190 13.40 -9.75 7.38
N ARG A 191 13.79 -8.72 8.13
CA ARG A 191 14.73 -7.69 7.65
C ARG A 191 16.03 -8.28 7.10
N VAL A 192 16.51 -9.36 7.72
CA VAL A 192 17.74 -10.06 7.29
C VAL A 192 17.54 -10.71 5.91
N CYS A 193 16.39 -11.38 5.71
CA CYS A 193 16.05 -11.98 4.43
C CYS A 193 15.99 -10.90 3.32
N VAL A 194 15.30 -9.79 3.56
CA VAL A 194 15.23 -8.65 2.62
C VAL A 194 16.63 -8.10 2.33
N SER A 195 17.46 -7.91 3.36
CA SER A 195 18.83 -7.39 3.20
C SER A 195 19.67 -8.28 2.28
N ASN A 196 19.59 -9.59 2.44
CA ASN A 196 20.31 -10.56 1.60
C ASN A 196 19.83 -10.52 0.14
N ILE A 197 18.50 -10.45 -0.07
CA ILE A 197 17.93 -10.36 -1.41
C ILE A 197 18.36 -9.06 -2.10
N ILE A 198 18.22 -7.92 -1.43
CA ILE A 198 18.64 -6.61 -1.98
C ILE A 198 20.13 -6.61 -2.33
N SER A 199 20.98 -7.18 -1.46
CA SER A 199 22.41 -7.29 -1.70
C SER A 199 22.72 -8.16 -2.93
N GLY A 200 21.98 -9.23 -3.14
CA GLY A 200 22.05 -10.06 -4.35
C GLY A 200 21.66 -9.26 -5.61
N LEU A 201 20.54 -8.55 -5.58
CA LEU A 201 20.08 -7.72 -6.71
C LEU A 201 21.07 -6.60 -7.06
N VAL A 202 21.74 -6.01 -6.07
CA VAL A 202 22.79 -5.01 -6.28
C VAL A 202 24.03 -5.67 -6.89
N LYS A 203 24.46 -6.83 -6.40
CA LYS A 203 25.59 -7.60 -6.95
C LYS A 203 25.36 -7.98 -8.41
N ASP A 204 24.13 -8.35 -8.76
CA ASP A 204 23.74 -8.72 -10.13
C ASP A 204 23.48 -7.47 -11.01
N SER A 205 23.75 -6.27 -10.51
CA SER A 205 23.55 -4.99 -11.20
C SER A 205 22.10 -4.74 -11.66
N ILE A 206 21.13 -5.35 -11.00
CA ILE A 206 19.71 -5.13 -11.23
C ILE A 206 19.26 -3.86 -10.52
N LEU A 207 19.80 -3.62 -9.32
CA LEU A 207 19.61 -2.43 -8.51
C LEU A 207 20.91 -1.67 -8.31
N THR A 208 20.82 -0.35 -8.15
CA THR A 208 21.89 0.47 -7.56
C THR A 208 21.34 1.22 -6.35
N LYS A 209 22.22 1.61 -5.42
CA LYS A 209 21.86 2.40 -4.26
C LYS A 209 22.75 3.63 -4.20
N LYS A 210 22.15 4.82 -4.13
CA LYS A 210 22.84 6.08 -3.96
C LYS A 210 22.06 6.95 -2.96
N ASP A 211 22.75 7.53 -1.96
CA ASP A 211 22.18 8.43 -0.95
C ASP A 211 20.95 7.86 -0.21
N GLY A 212 20.93 6.52 -0.04
CA GLY A 212 19.82 5.81 0.60
C GLY A 212 18.62 5.51 -0.30
N MET A 213 18.65 5.94 -1.56
CA MET A 213 17.62 5.66 -2.57
C MET A 213 18.05 4.51 -3.48
N TYR A 214 17.09 3.72 -3.91
CA TYR A 214 17.30 2.65 -4.88
C TYR A 214 16.94 3.11 -6.28
N SER A 215 17.72 2.66 -7.26
CA SER A 215 17.39 2.80 -8.67
C SER A 215 17.34 1.42 -9.31
N VAL A 216 16.30 1.16 -10.08
CA VAL A 216 16.20 -0.06 -10.88
C VAL A 216 16.92 0.19 -12.19
N VAL A 217 18.01 -0.57 -12.41
CA VAL A 217 18.86 -0.44 -13.62
C VAL A 217 18.36 -1.34 -14.73
N GLN A 218 17.85 -2.53 -14.40
CA GLN A 218 17.44 -3.55 -15.35
C GLN A 218 16.04 -4.07 -15.00
N MET A 219 15.01 -3.38 -15.51
CA MET A 219 13.59 -3.70 -15.25
C MET A 219 13.23 -5.11 -15.70
N ASP A 220 13.67 -5.54 -16.90
CA ASP A 220 13.36 -6.87 -17.44
C ASP A 220 13.93 -7.99 -16.57
N LYS A 221 15.14 -7.81 -16.05
CA LYS A 221 15.74 -8.78 -15.12
C LYS A 221 15.04 -8.79 -13.77
N LEU A 222 14.65 -7.63 -13.25
CA LEU A 222 13.85 -7.55 -12.01
C LEU A 222 12.53 -8.29 -12.19
N GLN A 223 11.86 -8.08 -13.32
CA GLN A 223 10.61 -8.77 -13.65
C GLN A 223 10.82 -10.30 -13.82
N GLY A 224 11.91 -10.71 -14.42
CA GLY A 224 12.28 -12.13 -14.56
C GLY A 224 12.44 -12.84 -13.20
N ARG A 225 12.93 -12.14 -12.17
CA ARG A 225 13.07 -12.67 -10.81
C ARG A 225 11.74 -12.91 -10.09
N ILE A 226 10.67 -12.23 -10.51
CA ILE A 226 9.31 -12.45 -9.96
C ILE A 226 8.78 -13.83 -10.38
N ASN A 227 9.10 -14.29 -11.58
CA ASN A 227 8.52 -15.47 -12.21
C ASN A 227 9.26 -16.78 -11.91
N ILE A 228 10.31 -16.76 -11.08
CA ILE A 228 11.01 -17.98 -10.66
C ILE A 228 10.12 -18.71 -9.64
N SER A 229 9.10 -19.40 -10.15
CA SER A 229 8.29 -20.31 -9.36
C SER A 229 8.90 -21.70 -9.43
N GLY A 230 9.30 -22.22 -8.30
CA GLY A 230 9.49 -23.64 -8.12
C GLY A 230 8.13 -24.36 -8.05
N ILE A 231 7.42 -24.44 -9.17
CA ILE A 231 6.33 -25.40 -9.36
C ILE A 231 6.81 -26.29 -10.50
N GLY A 232 7.45 -27.39 -10.11
CA GLY A 232 7.78 -28.46 -11.01
C GLY A 232 9.25 -28.85 -10.96
N ASP A 233 9.66 -29.46 -9.87
CA ASP A 233 10.70 -30.50 -9.81
C ASP A 233 10.51 -31.25 -8.48
N GLU A 234 9.51 -32.10 -8.46
CA GLU A 234 9.46 -33.35 -7.70
C GLU A 234 8.92 -34.44 -8.60
#